data_66701dc7493dfa5a67d196db1afa1320
#
_entry.id   66701dc7493dfa5a67d196db1afa1320
#
_cell.length_a   1.000
_cell.length_b   1.000
_cell.length_c   1.000
_cell.angle_alpha   90.00
_cell.angle_beta   90.00
_cell.angle_gamma   90.00
#
_symmetry.space_group_name_H-M   'P 1'
#
loop_
_entity.id
_entity.type
_entity.pdbx_description
1 polymer ?
#
loop_
_entity_poly.entity_id
_entity_poly.type
_entity_poly.pdbx_seq_one_letter_code
_entity_poly.pdbx_strand_id
1 'polypeptide(L)'
;MHLLSPAYAVFLVLGILPVLIHLHGRRRAQVRKLPTLLLLRASNRRVAQRTRLRHVLLLLVRVLLLMAIPFLLARPFAETDSDLPVQVSQTQRAVLIFDDSLSMMYQPQSDAKLGSATLFERGRKLASRIIDALPQGAEAALILGSRAGETPVGDLTSDRTRLYSAISALRPTYRPSDLPSAFKRATQILSTHRGSLKRIYVIGDTSAHSLDGSIHPPAETEVSLVDVRDGKSLPNCAVVDLRAEPAASMGPRAVRVMAELHNFGDEPVKELQVTMLVDGQAVAKGLVDLQPRGQAIKRFIHILQPTPSPTQTPGTGESQTAPSAGLHHLAVRLSPDALDADNQRHLRVDVQAVLRVLVLDGDPRNLRRDDEAYYIEMALRPSERDDSQLQLVTRSLDEGLGSLAEFDAVVLLNAKAQELSRRGIERGLYEYVKGGGGLLIGLGDNVDVEAYNRVLAELLPQPLVEGQRRRLPGV
;
A
#
# COMPACT_ATOMS: atom_id res chain seq x y z
N MET A 1 -8.93 16.97 32.74
CA MET A 1 -7.51 16.94 33.16
C MET A 1 -7.00 15.53 32.93
N HIS A 2 -6.07 15.37 32.05
CA HIS A 2 -5.40 14.12 31.79
C HIS A 2 -3.99 14.15 32.40
N LEU A 3 -3.48 12.98 32.81
CA LEU A 3 -2.13 12.85 33.37
C LEU A 3 -1.22 12.15 32.34
N LEU A 4 -0.11 12.77 31.96
CA LEU A 4 0.83 12.19 31.02
C LEU A 4 1.48 10.90 31.59
N SER A 5 1.59 10.82 32.91
CA SER A 5 2.19 9.67 33.59
C SER A 5 1.36 9.29 34.84
N PRO A 6 0.22 8.60 34.67
CA PRO A 6 -0.72 8.30 35.77
C PRO A 6 -0.11 7.43 36.89
N ALA A 7 0.93 6.66 36.60
CA ALA A 7 1.62 5.84 37.59
C ALA A 7 2.19 6.66 38.77
N TYR A 8 2.61 7.91 38.53
CA TYR A 8 3.12 8.77 39.60
C TYR A 8 2.02 9.34 40.50
N ALA A 9 0.75 9.34 40.07
CA ALA A 9 -0.37 9.76 40.91
C ALA A 9 -0.57 8.86 42.14
N VAL A 10 -0.14 7.60 42.09
CA VAL A 10 -0.20 6.66 43.23
C VAL A 10 0.64 7.21 44.41
N PHE A 11 1.72 7.92 44.15
CA PHE A 11 2.58 8.50 45.20
C PHE A 11 1.95 9.70 45.91
N LEU A 12 0.80 10.23 45.47
CA LEU A 12 0.02 11.24 46.20
C LEU A 12 -0.43 10.70 47.60
N VAL A 13 -0.50 9.38 47.75
CA VAL A 13 -0.79 8.71 49.05
C VAL A 13 0.29 9.05 50.09
N LEU A 14 1.51 9.41 49.71
CA LEU A 14 2.58 9.84 50.63
C LEU A 14 2.20 11.13 51.37
N GLY A 15 1.23 11.92 50.91
CA GLY A 15 0.68 13.06 51.61
C GLY A 15 -0.04 12.70 52.92
N ILE A 16 -0.43 11.43 53.10
CA ILE A 16 -1.03 10.93 54.37
C ILE A 16 0.03 10.78 55.47
N LEU A 17 1.29 10.56 55.12
CA LEU A 17 2.36 10.29 56.05
C LEU A 17 2.56 11.38 57.15
N PRO A 18 2.60 12.69 56.81
CA PRO A 18 2.71 13.74 57.82
C PRO A 18 1.50 13.76 58.77
N VAL A 19 0.31 13.43 58.27
CA VAL A 19 -0.91 13.37 59.07
C VAL A 19 -0.84 12.23 60.08
N LEU A 20 -0.40 11.05 59.65
CA LEU A 20 -0.21 9.88 60.52
C LEU A 20 0.84 10.16 61.59
N ILE A 21 1.97 10.77 61.25
CA ILE A 21 3.02 11.16 62.19
C ILE A 21 2.52 12.19 63.20
N HIS A 22 1.69 13.14 62.72
CA HIS A 22 1.13 14.17 63.59
C HIS A 22 0.07 13.56 64.59
N LEU A 23 -0.73 12.60 64.16
CA LEU A 23 -1.67 11.89 65.02
C LEU A 23 -0.96 10.97 66.04
N HIS A 24 0.10 10.27 65.59
CA HIS A 24 0.84 9.37 66.47
C HIS A 24 1.69 10.13 67.49
N GLY A 25 2.22 11.32 67.15
CA GLY A 25 3.05 12.16 68.00
C GLY A 25 2.31 12.92 69.09
N ARG A 26 0.98 12.81 69.18
CA ARG A 26 0.22 13.39 70.32
C ARG A 26 0.50 12.61 71.61
N ARG A 27 1.63 12.95 72.27
CA ARG A 27 1.90 12.45 73.63
C ARG A 27 0.78 12.93 74.53
N ARG A 28 0.17 12.02 75.31
CA ARG A 28 -0.77 12.32 76.37
C ARG A 28 -0.07 13.15 77.41
N ALA A 29 -0.37 14.46 77.45
CA ALA A 29 0.14 15.31 78.52
C ALA A 29 -0.42 14.82 79.84
N GLN A 30 0.46 14.46 80.74
CA GLN A 30 0.05 14.13 82.14
C GLN A 30 -0.40 15.45 82.82
N VAL A 31 -1.67 15.51 83.12
CA VAL A 31 -2.27 16.63 83.86
C VAL A 31 -1.89 16.51 85.33
N ARG A 32 -0.94 17.29 85.78
CA ARG A 32 -0.67 17.51 87.21
C ARG A 32 -1.50 18.68 87.68
N LYS A 33 -2.35 18.47 88.65
CA LYS A 33 -3.18 19.54 89.27
C LYS A 33 -2.33 20.33 90.22
N LEU A 34 -2.02 21.60 89.87
CA LEU A 34 -1.36 22.57 90.75
C LEU A 34 -2.43 23.61 91.16
N PRO A 35 -2.69 23.85 92.47
CA PRO A 35 -3.79 24.72 92.98
C PRO A 35 -3.64 26.18 92.68
N THR A 36 -2.42 26.70 92.40
CA THR A 36 -2.14 28.15 92.29
C THR A 36 -2.27 28.75 90.85
N LEU A 37 -2.87 28.02 89.89
CA LEU A 37 -2.94 28.42 88.48
C LEU A 37 -4.31 29.00 88.04
N LEU A 38 -5.19 29.32 88.99
CA LEU A 38 -6.53 29.82 88.66
C LEU A 38 -6.51 31.22 87.98
N LEU A 39 -5.51 32.07 88.24
CA LEU A 39 -5.37 33.39 87.64
C LEU A 39 -4.71 33.43 86.26
N LEU A 40 -4.05 32.39 85.80
CA LEU A 40 -3.39 32.28 84.48
C LEU A 40 -4.36 31.70 83.38
N ARG A 41 -5.54 31.32 83.75
CA ARG A 41 -6.49 30.60 82.86
C ARG A 41 -7.07 31.48 81.74
N ALA A 42 -7.11 32.81 81.95
CA ALA A 42 -7.67 33.73 80.95
C ALA A 42 -6.67 34.11 79.83
N SER A 43 -5.36 34.17 80.14
CA SER A 43 -4.31 34.54 79.20
C SER A 43 -3.95 33.40 78.20
N ASN A 44 -4.10 32.15 78.68
CA ASN A 44 -3.58 31.00 77.94
C ASN A 44 -4.51 30.52 76.77
N ARG A 45 -5.78 30.97 76.74
CA ARG A 45 -6.69 30.58 75.62
C ARG A 45 -6.30 31.20 74.28
N ARG A 46 -5.87 32.46 74.26
CA ARG A 46 -5.46 33.13 73.02
C ARG A 46 -4.13 32.60 72.46
N VAL A 47 -3.21 32.27 73.33
CA VAL A 47 -1.90 31.70 72.96
C VAL A 47 -2.05 30.22 72.48
N ALA A 48 -2.92 29.45 73.13
CA ALA A 48 -3.20 28.06 72.75
C ALA A 48 -3.92 27.95 71.40
N GLN A 49 -4.78 28.92 71.06
CA GLN A 49 -5.41 28.97 69.73
C GLN A 49 -4.39 29.34 68.63
N ARG A 50 -3.52 30.32 68.88
CA ARG A 50 -2.47 30.66 67.88
C ARG A 50 -1.43 29.53 67.65
N THR A 51 -1.08 28.83 68.67
CA THR A 51 -0.14 27.65 68.55
C THR A 51 -0.82 26.50 67.82
N ARG A 52 -2.10 26.20 68.07
CA ARG A 52 -2.84 25.18 67.32
C ARG A 52 -2.93 25.54 65.83
N LEU A 53 -3.26 26.82 65.55
CA LEU A 53 -3.32 27.30 64.14
C LEU A 53 -1.98 27.19 63.42
N ARG A 54 -0.87 27.53 64.11
CA ARG A 54 0.49 27.33 63.55
C ARG A 54 0.77 25.86 63.27
N HIS A 55 0.45 24.92 64.18
CA HIS A 55 0.68 23.50 63.98
C HIS A 55 -0.15 22.92 62.83
N VAL A 56 -1.41 23.35 62.68
CA VAL A 56 -2.26 22.92 61.58
C VAL A 56 -1.77 23.50 60.27
N LEU A 57 -1.35 24.77 60.25
CA LEU A 57 -0.78 25.41 59.05
C LEU A 57 0.52 24.72 58.58
N LEU A 58 1.42 24.45 59.56
CA LEU A 58 2.64 23.70 59.26
C LEU A 58 2.41 22.29 58.79
N LEU A 59 1.40 21.61 59.30
CA LEU A 59 0.95 20.30 58.84
C LEU A 59 0.47 20.39 57.37
N LEU A 60 -0.38 21.39 57.09
CA LEU A 60 -0.93 21.62 55.74
C LEU A 60 0.21 21.90 54.72
N VAL A 61 1.17 22.75 55.08
CA VAL A 61 2.35 23.04 54.22
C VAL A 61 3.14 21.77 53.96
N ARG A 62 3.38 20.93 55.00
CA ARG A 62 4.11 19.66 54.81
C ARG A 62 3.40 18.69 53.90
N VAL A 63 2.08 18.56 54.03
CA VAL A 63 1.25 17.73 53.18
C VAL A 63 1.30 18.24 51.72
N LEU A 64 1.11 19.56 51.52
CA LEU A 64 1.17 20.16 50.19
C LEU A 64 2.54 20.00 49.54
N LEU A 65 3.63 20.18 50.29
CA LEU A 65 5.00 20.01 49.79
C LEU A 65 5.26 18.57 49.31
N LEU A 66 4.82 17.57 50.11
CA LEU A 66 5.00 16.16 49.77
C LEU A 66 4.10 15.73 48.59
N MET A 67 2.94 16.35 48.42
CA MET A 67 2.04 16.10 47.29
C MET A 67 2.48 16.84 46.01
N ALA A 68 3.19 17.94 46.14
CA ALA A 68 3.65 18.74 45.00
C ALA A 68 4.64 17.98 44.08
N ILE A 69 5.54 17.18 44.66
CA ILE A 69 6.53 16.41 43.91
C ILE A 69 5.86 15.35 43.01
N PRO A 70 5.02 14.42 43.51
CA PRO A 70 4.36 13.45 42.63
C PRO A 70 3.36 14.12 41.68
N PHE A 71 2.74 15.24 42.07
CA PHE A 71 1.87 16.01 41.21
C PHE A 71 2.61 16.61 40.01
N LEU A 72 3.81 17.16 40.22
CA LEU A 72 4.68 17.66 39.16
C LEU A 72 5.16 16.54 38.25
N LEU A 73 5.53 15.38 38.84
CA LEU A 73 5.96 14.20 38.07
C LEU A 73 4.81 13.57 37.26
N ALA A 74 3.57 13.66 37.74
CA ALA A 74 2.38 13.19 37.01
C ALA A 74 2.07 14.08 35.80
N ARG A 75 2.67 15.26 35.66
CA ARG A 75 2.53 16.21 34.55
C ARG A 75 1.05 16.38 34.14
N PRO A 76 0.21 16.96 35.01
CA PRO A 76 -1.19 17.21 34.65
C PRO A 76 -1.24 18.19 33.48
N PHE A 77 -1.98 17.83 32.44
CA PHE A 77 -2.30 18.75 31.35
C PHE A 77 -3.83 18.87 31.24
N ALA A 78 -4.29 20.05 30.97
CA ALA A 78 -5.67 20.29 30.63
C ALA A 78 -5.77 20.28 29.11
N GLU A 79 -6.50 19.35 28.53
CA GLU A 79 -7.02 19.54 27.19
C GLU A 79 -8.01 20.70 27.31
N THR A 80 -7.56 21.85 26.90
CA THR A 80 -8.45 22.95 26.70
C THR A 80 -9.08 22.69 25.33
N ASP A 81 -10.40 22.54 25.27
CA ASP A 81 -11.18 22.65 24.01
C ASP A 81 -11.03 24.07 23.42
N SER A 82 -9.95 24.69 23.71
CA SER A 82 -9.68 26.06 23.33
C SER A 82 -9.03 26.06 21.98
N ASP A 83 -9.66 26.77 21.12
CA ASP A 83 -9.07 27.57 20.10
C ASP A 83 -7.56 27.72 20.33
N LEU A 84 -6.78 27.34 19.33
CA LEU A 84 -5.31 27.35 19.29
C LEU A 84 -4.72 28.50 20.12
N PRO A 85 -3.79 28.23 21.07
CA PRO A 85 -3.17 29.30 21.83
C PRO A 85 -2.27 30.12 20.92
N VAL A 86 -2.81 31.19 20.35
CA VAL A 86 -2.05 32.13 19.56
C VAL A 86 -1.54 33.22 20.51
N GLN A 87 -0.28 33.13 20.92
CA GLN A 87 0.41 34.24 21.51
C GLN A 87 0.80 35.23 20.40
N VAL A 88 0.22 36.39 20.47
CA VAL A 88 0.39 37.49 19.50
C VAL A 88 1.79 38.11 19.64
N SER A 89 2.65 37.85 18.66
CA SER A 89 3.88 38.64 18.46
C SER A 89 3.82 39.30 17.09
N GLN A 90 4.26 40.55 17.01
CA GLN A 90 3.97 41.48 15.92
C GLN A 90 4.52 41.13 14.52
N THR A 91 5.36 40.14 14.39
CA THR A 91 5.85 39.62 13.09
C THR A 91 5.94 38.12 13.13
N GLN A 92 4.83 37.44 12.84
CA GLN A 92 4.80 36.00 12.76
C GLN A 92 4.86 35.57 11.29
N ARG A 93 5.73 34.56 10.99
CA ARG A 93 5.79 33.89 9.71
C ARG A 93 5.44 32.43 9.89
N ALA A 94 4.44 31.98 9.16
CA ALA A 94 3.90 30.66 9.28
C ALA A 94 4.00 29.91 7.95
N VAL A 95 4.32 28.61 8.02
CA VAL A 95 4.16 27.70 6.88
C VAL A 95 3.18 26.62 7.29
N LEU A 96 2.11 26.48 6.52
CA LEU A 96 1.15 25.40 6.68
C LEU A 96 1.54 24.27 5.76
N ILE A 97 1.86 23.11 6.32
CA ILE A 97 2.04 21.86 5.59
C ILE A 97 0.71 21.11 5.72
N PHE A 98 0.02 20.97 4.60
CA PHE A 98 -1.28 20.30 4.54
C PHE A 98 -1.11 18.90 3.97
N ASP A 99 -1.48 17.89 4.75
CA ASP A 99 -1.48 16.49 4.28
C ASP A 99 -2.66 16.26 3.34
N ASP A 100 -2.35 15.98 2.09
CA ASP A 100 -3.32 15.67 1.04
C ASP A 100 -3.26 14.20 0.61
N SER A 101 -2.67 13.33 1.44
CA SER A 101 -2.52 11.90 1.19
C SER A 101 -3.86 11.15 1.22
N LEU A 102 -3.80 9.87 0.79
CA LEU A 102 -4.96 8.98 0.69
C LEU A 102 -5.71 8.84 2.02
N SER A 103 -5.01 8.69 3.14
CA SER A 103 -5.61 8.51 4.47
C SER A 103 -6.53 9.66 4.88
N MET A 104 -6.30 10.86 4.35
CA MET A 104 -7.16 12.02 4.60
C MET A 104 -8.56 11.90 3.97
N MET A 105 -8.78 10.94 3.06
CA MET A 105 -10.13 10.64 2.51
C MET A 105 -11.00 9.84 3.48
N TYR A 106 -10.44 9.37 4.60
CA TYR A 106 -11.19 8.64 5.62
C TYR A 106 -12.44 9.41 6.06
N GLN A 107 -13.60 8.73 6.02
CA GLN A 107 -14.90 9.30 6.41
C GLN A 107 -15.44 8.56 7.63
N PRO A 108 -15.37 9.13 8.83
CA PRO A 108 -15.89 8.50 10.04
C PRO A 108 -17.40 8.23 9.94
N GLN A 109 -17.82 6.98 10.09
CA GLN A 109 -19.22 6.59 9.86
C GLN A 109 -20.19 6.92 11.01
N SER A 110 -19.75 7.20 12.23
CA SER A 110 -20.68 7.39 13.37
C SER A 110 -20.12 8.15 14.57
N ASP A 111 -19.19 9.06 14.38
CA ASP A 111 -18.70 9.84 15.52
C ASP A 111 -19.46 11.16 15.63
N ALA A 112 -20.26 11.31 16.69
CA ALA A 112 -21.03 12.53 16.96
C ALA A 112 -20.16 13.80 17.04
N LYS A 113 -18.86 13.65 17.35
CA LYS A 113 -17.88 14.76 17.38
C LYS A 113 -17.21 15.01 16.01
N LEU A 114 -16.99 13.96 15.22
CA LEU A 114 -16.30 14.06 13.91
C LEU A 114 -17.27 14.41 12.78
N GLY A 115 -18.56 14.12 12.92
CA GLY A 115 -19.57 14.33 11.87
C GLY A 115 -19.33 13.41 10.66
N SER A 116 -20.04 13.66 9.56
CA SER A 116 -19.93 12.90 8.30
C SER A 116 -18.84 13.46 7.35
N ALA A 117 -18.07 14.48 7.77
CA ALA A 117 -17.04 15.09 6.96
C ALA A 117 -15.76 14.23 6.93
N THR A 118 -15.10 14.17 5.78
CA THR A 118 -13.79 13.51 5.66
C THR A 118 -12.73 14.20 6.54
N LEU A 119 -11.66 13.47 6.88
CA LEU A 119 -10.51 14.08 7.57
C LEU A 119 -9.92 15.24 6.75
N PHE A 120 -9.94 15.14 5.44
CA PHE A 120 -9.51 16.18 4.53
C PHE A 120 -10.32 17.48 4.68
N GLU A 121 -11.65 17.39 4.68
CA GLU A 121 -12.53 18.54 4.87
C GLU A 121 -12.36 19.17 6.26
N ARG A 122 -12.12 18.32 7.26
CA ARG A 122 -11.82 18.77 8.60
C ARG A 122 -10.46 19.50 8.66
N GLY A 123 -9.44 18.95 8.00
CA GLY A 123 -8.12 19.60 7.85
C GLY A 123 -8.26 20.98 7.19
N ARG A 124 -9.07 21.10 6.14
CA ARG A 124 -9.34 22.40 5.49
C ARG A 124 -9.95 23.42 6.43
N LYS A 125 -10.92 23.01 7.26
CA LYS A 125 -11.52 23.89 8.28
C LYS A 125 -10.50 24.31 9.33
N LEU A 126 -9.63 23.38 9.78
CA LEU A 126 -8.56 23.70 10.73
C LEU A 126 -7.52 24.63 10.12
N ALA A 127 -7.12 24.40 8.87
CA ALA A 127 -6.21 25.31 8.16
C ALA A 127 -6.76 26.73 8.07
N SER A 128 -8.05 26.87 7.76
CA SER A 128 -8.71 28.17 7.71
C SER A 128 -8.72 28.85 9.10
N ARG A 129 -9.04 28.10 10.16
CA ARG A 129 -9.00 28.63 11.55
C ARG A 129 -7.60 29.07 11.97
N ILE A 130 -6.55 28.35 11.54
CA ILE A 130 -5.17 28.77 11.79
C ILE A 130 -4.89 30.14 11.13
N ILE A 131 -5.33 30.30 9.88
CA ILE A 131 -5.17 31.58 9.17
C ILE A 131 -5.95 32.70 9.88
N ASP A 132 -7.16 32.44 10.37
CA ASP A 132 -7.96 33.39 11.14
C ASP A 132 -7.24 33.82 12.43
N ALA A 133 -6.59 32.87 13.08
CA ALA A 133 -5.88 33.08 14.35
C ALA A 133 -4.51 33.77 14.18
N LEU A 134 -3.98 33.90 12.97
CA LEU A 134 -2.74 34.61 12.72
C LEU A 134 -2.92 36.11 13.00
N PRO A 135 -1.95 36.77 13.64
CA PRO A 135 -2.01 38.22 13.91
C PRO A 135 -2.10 39.05 12.61
N GLN A 136 -2.57 40.29 12.75
CA GLN A 136 -2.55 41.20 11.61
C GLN A 136 -1.11 41.46 11.16
N GLY A 137 -0.85 41.41 9.87
CA GLY A 137 0.49 41.57 9.30
C GLY A 137 1.34 40.30 9.34
N ALA A 138 0.84 39.17 9.86
CA ALA A 138 1.51 37.87 9.72
C ALA A 138 1.51 37.40 8.26
N GLU A 139 2.60 36.77 7.86
CA GLU A 139 2.75 36.19 6.52
C GLU A 139 2.67 34.68 6.61
N ALA A 140 1.96 34.04 5.66
CA ALA A 140 1.84 32.59 5.62
C ALA A 140 2.07 32.02 4.21
N ALA A 141 2.55 30.80 4.16
CA ALA A 141 2.66 29.98 2.94
C ALA A 141 1.94 28.65 3.14
N LEU A 142 1.54 28.00 2.04
CA LEU A 142 0.84 26.72 2.03
C LEU A 142 1.59 25.72 1.16
N ILE A 143 1.96 24.57 1.73
CA ILE A 143 2.68 23.47 1.09
C ILE A 143 1.84 22.20 1.21
N LEU A 144 1.90 21.33 0.20
CA LEU A 144 1.27 20.02 0.24
C LEU A 144 2.20 18.95 0.84
N GLY A 145 1.64 18.06 1.66
CA GLY A 145 2.37 16.98 2.32
C GLY A 145 2.80 15.87 1.37
N SER A 146 2.00 15.55 0.35
CA SER A 146 2.32 14.49 -0.63
C SER A 146 3.15 15.00 -1.82
N ARG A 147 3.19 16.31 -2.04
CA ARG A 147 3.77 16.95 -3.23
C ARG A 147 4.50 18.23 -2.85
N ALA A 148 5.55 18.08 -2.06
CA ALA A 148 6.32 19.22 -1.54
C ALA A 148 6.87 20.19 -2.62
N GLY A 149 7.00 19.72 -3.87
CA GLY A 149 7.35 20.55 -5.01
C GLY A 149 6.20 21.39 -5.56
N GLU A 150 4.96 20.98 -5.30
CA GLU A 150 3.75 21.72 -5.68
C GLU A 150 3.30 22.56 -4.47
N THR A 151 3.60 23.83 -4.49
CA THR A 151 3.25 24.75 -3.42
C THR A 151 2.12 25.66 -3.88
N PRO A 152 0.87 25.44 -3.43
CA PRO A 152 -0.28 26.26 -3.81
C PRO A 152 -0.06 27.75 -3.49
N VAL A 153 0.64 28.05 -2.39
CA VAL A 153 1.14 29.37 -2.05
C VAL A 153 2.59 29.22 -1.60
N GLY A 154 3.53 29.30 -2.56
CA GLY A 154 4.95 29.00 -2.35
C GLY A 154 5.74 30.09 -1.66
N ASP A 155 5.25 31.32 -1.67
CA ASP A 155 5.87 32.48 -1.02
C ASP A 155 5.03 32.92 0.15
N LEU A 156 5.71 33.52 1.16
CA LEU A 156 5.04 34.10 2.29
C LEU A 156 4.16 35.28 1.82
N THR A 157 2.89 35.26 2.18
CA THR A 157 1.93 36.29 1.83
C THR A 157 1.08 36.70 3.04
N SER A 158 0.75 37.98 3.14
CA SER A 158 -0.23 38.50 4.10
C SER A 158 -1.66 38.48 3.53
N ASP A 159 -1.82 38.15 2.26
CA ASP A 159 -3.13 38.06 1.60
C ASP A 159 -3.89 36.80 2.03
N ARG A 160 -4.75 36.95 3.01
CA ARG A 160 -5.60 35.86 3.53
C ARG A 160 -6.57 35.33 2.48
N THR A 161 -7.05 36.20 1.57
CA THR A 161 -8.00 35.77 0.51
C THR A 161 -7.34 34.77 -0.41
N ARG A 162 -6.07 35.02 -0.78
CA ARG A 162 -5.27 34.07 -1.58
C ARG A 162 -5.07 32.75 -0.86
N LEU A 163 -4.80 32.77 0.45
CA LEU A 163 -4.65 31.53 1.25
C LEU A 163 -5.95 30.75 1.34
N TYR A 164 -7.09 31.41 1.61
CA TYR A 164 -8.40 30.73 1.63
C TYR A 164 -8.78 30.13 0.27
N SER A 165 -8.54 30.88 -0.81
CA SER A 165 -8.78 30.37 -2.16
C SER A 165 -7.94 29.12 -2.44
N ALA A 166 -6.66 29.15 -2.06
CA ALA A 166 -5.77 28.00 -2.20
C ALA A 166 -6.26 26.81 -1.38
N ILE A 167 -6.61 27.00 -0.08
CA ILE A 167 -7.15 25.92 0.78
C ILE A 167 -8.46 25.36 0.21
N SER A 168 -9.35 26.20 -0.31
CA SER A 168 -10.62 25.76 -0.89
C SER A 168 -10.43 24.95 -2.16
N ALA A 169 -9.37 25.23 -2.92
CA ALA A 169 -9.02 24.53 -4.14
C ALA A 169 -8.31 23.19 -3.92
N LEU A 170 -7.82 22.90 -2.70
CA LEU A 170 -7.14 21.66 -2.39
C LEU A 170 -8.02 20.44 -2.71
N ARG A 171 -7.37 19.39 -3.19
CA ARG A 171 -8.00 18.06 -3.43
C ARG A 171 -7.11 16.98 -2.87
N PRO A 172 -7.67 15.93 -2.26
CA PRO A 172 -6.90 14.79 -1.79
C PRO A 172 -6.30 14.02 -2.97
N THR A 173 -5.21 13.31 -2.74
CA THR A 173 -4.50 12.51 -3.73
C THR A 173 -4.37 11.06 -3.28
N TYR A 174 -4.09 10.17 -4.25
CA TYR A 174 -3.76 8.76 -3.97
C TYR A 174 -2.26 8.56 -3.66
N ARG A 175 -1.52 9.62 -3.44
CA ARG A 175 -0.08 9.56 -3.13
C ARG A 175 0.13 9.42 -1.62
N PRO A 176 1.22 8.78 -1.19
CA PRO A 176 1.63 8.80 0.21
C PRO A 176 2.08 10.21 0.62
N SER A 177 2.03 10.50 1.91
CA SER A 177 2.60 11.71 2.49
C SER A 177 4.13 11.66 2.47
N ASP A 178 4.78 12.77 2.09
CA ASP A 178 6.23 12.99 2.12
C ASP A 178 6.53 14.22 2.99
N LEU A 179 6.28 14.08 4.28
CA LEU A 179 6.51 15.16 5.24
C LEU A 179 7.97 15.61 5.31
N PRO A 180 9.00 14.74 5.23
CA PRO A 180 10.39 15.17 5.22
C PRO A 180 10.69 16.20 4.10
N SER A 181 10.24 15.95 2.89
CA SER A 181 10.41 16.89 1.77
C SER A 181 9.62 18.18 1.97
N ALA A 182 8.39 18.08 2.51
CA ALA A 182 7.58 19.26 2.83
C ALA A 182 8.23 20.12 3.93
N PHE A 183 8.79 19.50 4.97
CA PHE A 183 9.55 20.21 6.00
C PHE A 183 10.79 20.89 5.47
N LYS A 184 11.56 20.21 4.61
CA LYS A 184 12.72 20.80 3.94
C LYS A 184 12.32 22.05 3.16
N ARG A 185 11.21 22.00 2.44
CA ARG A 185 10.68 23.13 1.69
C ARG A 185 10.21 24.27 2.61
N ALA A 186 9.48 23.94 3.69
CA ALA A 186 9.05 24.92 4.70
C ALA A 186 10.25 25.64 5.33
N THR A 187 11.29 24.88 5.67
CA THR A 187 12.55 25.42 6.19
C THR A 187 13.22 26.37 5.22
N GLN A 188 13.27 26.03 3.92
CA GLN A 188 13.81 26.92 2.88
C GLN A 188 13.07 28.24 2.82
N ILE A 189 11.72 28.22 2.85
CA ILE A 189 10.90 29.42 2.82
C ILE A 189 11.17 30.29 4.05
N LEU A 190 11.28 29.69 5.24
CA LEU A 190 11.51 30.41 6.48
C LEU A 190 12.96 30.89 6.68
N SER A 191 13.94 30.23 6.06
CA SER A 191 15.37 30.52 6.22
C SER A 191 15.79 31.91 5.67
N THR A 192 15.10 32.36 4.62
CA THR A 192 15.37 33.66 3.97
C THR A 192 15.03 34.88 4.86
N HIS A 193 14.33 34.63 5.98
CA HIS A 193 13.80 35.71 6.81
C HIS A 193 14.39 35.62 8.23
N ARG A 194 15.18 36.60 8.64
CA ARG A 194 15.77 36.70 9.98
C ARG A 194 14.90 37.60 10.90
N GLY A 195 14.91 37.33 12.21
CA GLY A 195 14.31 38.21 13.22
C GLY A 195 12.79 38.16 13.37
N SER A 196 12.11 37.08 12.93
CA SER A 196 10.67 36.87 13.10
C SER A 196 10.38 35.58 13.83
N LEU A 197 9.26 35.50 14.53
CA LEU A 197 8.72 34.25 15.07
C LEU A 197 8.33 33.32 13.90
N LYS A 198 8.98 32.17 13.82
CA LYS A 198 8.77 31.19 12.76
C LYS A 198 7.94 30.04 13.27
N ARG A 199 6.86 29.70 12.56
CA ARG A 199 6.01 28.56 12.89
C ARG A 199 5.76 27.67 11.68
N ILE A 200 5.77 26.37 11.91
CA ILE A 200 5.34 25.37 10.94
C ILE A 200 4.14 24.63 11.54
N TYR A 201 3.02 24.70 10.86
CA TYR A 201 1.83 23.92 11.19
C TYR A 201 1.75 22.72 10.26
N VAL A 202 1.73 21.51 10.83
CA VAL A 202 1.51 20.28 10.08
C VAL A 202 0.10 19.81 10.35
N ILE A 203 -0.74 19.86 9.33
CA ILE A 203 -2.16 19.51 9.40
C ILE A 203 -2.35 18.18 8.71
N GLY A 204 -2.65 17.13 9.45
CA GLY A 204 -2.79 15.78 8.90
C GLY A 204 -3.25 14.76 9.93
N ASP A 205 -3.27 13.49 9.53
CA ASP A 205 -3.66 12.38 10.39
C ASP A 205 -2.53 11.87 11.30
N THR A 206 -1.35 12.50 11.26
CA THR A 206 -0.17 12.18 12.08
C THR A 206 0.17 10.68 12.14
N SER A 207 -0.01 9.98 11.02
CA SER A 207 0.32 8.57 10.92
C SER A 207 1.82 8.32 11.19
N ALA A 208 2.14 7.23 11.90
CA ALA A 208 3.50 6.94 12.41
C ALA A 208 4.57 6.88 11.32
N HIS A 209 4.23 6.44 10.11
CA HIS A 209 5.15 6.38 8.96
C HIS A 209 5.38 7.73 8.28
N SER A 210 4.60 8.74 8.61
CA SER A 210 4.81 10.10 8.08
C SER A 210 5.84 10.88 8.88
N LEU A 211 6.20 10.43 10.10
CA LEU A 211 7.08 11.09 11.06
C LEU A 211 8.19 10.14 11.51
N ASP A 212 9.10 9.75 10.64
CA ASP A 212 10.17 8.77 10.89
C ASP A 212 11.39 9.36 11.61
N GLY A 213 11.25 10.32 12.48
CA GLY A 213 12.34 10.86 13.29
C GLY A 213 13.44 11.64 12.52
N SER A 214 13.37 11.72 11.21
CA SER A 214 14.33 12.46 10.36
C SER A 214 14.04 13.97 10.30
N ILE A 215 12.94 14.39 10.92
CA ILE A 215 12.48 15.79 10.88
C ILE A 215 13.16 16.57 12.02
N HIS A 216 14.15 17.37 11.67
CA HIS A 216 14.78 18.31 12.59
C HIS A 216 14.32 19.74 12.25
N PRO A 217 13.47 20.34 13.09
CA PRO A 217 13.09 21.73 12.87
C PRO A 217 14.32 22.65 13.05
N PRO A 218 14.43 23.72 12.24
CA PRO A 218 15.50 24.67 12.41
C PRO A 218 15.45 25.33 13.80
N ALA A 219 16.60 25.73 14.32
CA ALA A 219 16.65 26.55 15.53
C ALA A 219 15.70 27.77 15.39
N GLU A 220 15.02 28.13 16.47
CA GLU A 220 14.03 29.25 16.52
C GLU A 220 12.73 28.99 15.70
N THR A 221 12.41 27.77 15.32
CA THR A 221 11.15 27.47 14.63
C THR A 221 10.27 26.59 15.51
N GLU A 222 9.08 27.08 15.82
CA GLU A 222 8.07 26.29 16.54
C GLU A 222 7.29 25.42 15.55
N VAL A 223 7.15 24.12 15.87
CA VAL A 223 6.39 23.17 15.07
C VAL A 223 5.16 22.75 15.83
N SER A 224 3.99 22.95 15.24
CA SER A 224 2.70 22.55 15.79
C SER A 224 2.08 21.45 14.92
N LEU A 225 1.86 20.26 15.50
CA LEU A 225 1.14 19.18 14.86
C LEU A 225 -0.36 19.34 15.12
N VAL A 226 -1.15 19.43 14.07
CA VAL A 226 -2.60 19.57 14.11
C VAL A 226 -3.20 18.24 13.66
N ASP A 227 -3.48 17.36 14.64
CA ASP A 227 -4.07 16.05 14.38
C ASP A 227 -5.56 16.18 14.05
N VAL A 228 -5.92 15.84 12.81
CA VAL A 228 -7.32 15.88 12.34
C VAL A 228 -8.18 14.76 12.90
N ARG A 229 -7.57 13.73 13.53
CA ARG A 229 -8.27 12.59 14.16
C ARG A 229 -8.68 12.84 15.61
N ASP A 230 -8.20 13.92 16.25
CA ASP A 230 -8.30 14.17 17.69
C ASP A 230 -7.73 13.02 18.55
N GLY A 231 -6.60 12.45 18.13
CA GLY A 231 -5.93 11.36 18.83
C GLY A 231 -6.65 10.00 18.76
N LYS A 232 -7.71 9.86 17.95
CA LYS A 232 -8.46 8.61 17.85
C LYS A 232 -7.78 7.64 16.87
N SER A 233 -7.81 6.35 17.24
CA SER A 233 -7.53 5.27 16.29
C SER A 233 -8.72 5.10 15.37
N LEU A 234 -8.44 4.98 14.07
CA LEU A 234 -9.46 4.84 13.03
C LEU A 234 -9.41 3.42 12.49
N PRO A 235 -10.51 2.63 12.61
CA PRO A 235 -10.55 1.29 12.03
C PRO A 235 -10.50 1.37 10.51
N ASN A 236 -9.54 0.67 9.91
CA ASN A 236 -9.34 0.62 8.46
C ASN A 236 -8.71 -0.69 8.06
N CYS A 237 -9.24 -1.34 7.03
CA CYS A 237 -8.64 -2.52 6.40
C CYS A 237 -8.33 -2.20 4.93
N ALA A 238 -7.16 -2.54 4.46
CA ALA A 238 -6.76 -2.26 3.09
C ALA A 238 -6.20 -3.48 2.35
N VAL A 239 -6.30 -3.44 1.02
CA VAL A 239 -5.52 -4.31 0.14
C VAL A 239 -4.18 -3.63 -0.15
N VAL A 240 -3.13 -4.04 0.56
CA VAL A 240 -1.81 -3.38 0.46
C VAL A 240 -0.99 -3.86 -0.72
N ASP A 241 -1.21 -5.11 -1.16
CA ASP A 241 -0.56 -5.64 -2.36
C ASP A 241 -1.44 -6.66 -3.08
N LEU A 242 -1.27 -6.77 -4.40
CA LEU A 242 -2.00 -7.70 -5.24
C LEU A 242 -1.05 -8.26 -6.30
N ARG A 243 -0.85 -9.58 -6.28
CA ARG A 243 0.00 -10.30 -7.21
C ARG A 243 -0.77 -11.43 -7.86
N ALA A 244 -0.40 -11.74 -9.09
CA ALA A 244 -0.90 -12.92 -9.80
C ALA A 244 0.27 -13.71 -10.36
N GLU A 245 0.21 -15.03 -10.21
CA GLU A 245 1.18 -15.97 -10.72
C GLU A 245 0.46 -17.05 -11.53
N PRO A 246 1.09 -17.61 -12.57
CA PRO A 246 0.54 -18.77 -13.25
C PRO A 246 0.32 -19.94 -12.27
N ALA A 247 -0.84 -20.55 -12.29
CA ALA A 247 -1.14 -21.77 -11.53
C ALA A 247 -1.08 -22.99 -12.47
N ALA A 248 0.10 -23.23 -13.02
CA ALA A 248 0.34 -24.20 -14.10
C ALA A 248 -0.21 -25.61 -13.81
N SER A 249 -0.19 -26.05 -12.54
CA SER A 249 -0.79 -27.32 -12.11
C SER A 249 -2.31 -27.43 -12.32
N MET A 250 -2.97 -26.33 -12.59
CA MET A 250 -4.44 -26.25 -12.80
C MET A 250 -4.80 -25.93 -14.26
N GLY A 251 -3.80 -25.82 -15.11
CA GLY A 251 -3.96 -25.56 -16.55
C GLY A 251 -3.35 -24.23 -17.02
N PRO A 252 -3.18 -24.08 -18.33
CA PRO A 252 -2.39 -22.99 -18.93
C PRO A 252 -2.99 -21.57 -18.73
N ARG A 253 -4.26 -21.49 -18.37
CA ARG A 253 -4.97 -20.23 -18.09
C ARG A 253 -5.33 -20.05 -16.63
N ALA A 254 -4.88 -20.94 -15.77
CA ALA A 254 -5.10 -20.80 -14.35
C ALA A 254 -4.13 -19.80 -13.74
N VAL A 255 -4.66 -18.87 -12.95
CA VAL A 255 -3.89 -17.87 -12.21
C VAL A 255 -4.15 -18.03 -10.72
N ARG A 256 -3.07 -17.97 -9.95
CA ARG A 256 -3.12 -17.81 -8.50
C ARG A 256 -3.00 -16.33 -8.18
N VAL A 257 -4.05 -15.78 -7.60
CA VAL A 257 -4.10 -14.39 -7.15
C VAL A 257 -3.85 -14.35 -5.67
N MET A 258 -2.88 -13.57 -5.24
CA MET A 258 -2.51 -13.35 -3.85
C MET A 258 -2.77 -11.90 -3.50
N ALA A 259 -3.68 -11.66 -2.56
CA ALA A 259 -3.97 -10.35 -2.01
C ALA A 259 -3.43 -10.27 -0.58
N GLU A 260 -2.54 -9.33 -0.35
CA GLU A 260 -2.06 -8.99 0.98
C GLU A 260 -2.99 -7.95 1.61
N LEU A 261 -3.54 -8.30 2.76
CA LEU A 261 -4.52 -7.51 3.48
C LEU A 261 -3.91 -7.03 4.79
N HIS A 262 -4.18 -5.79 5.17
CA HIS A 262 -3.71 -5.22 6.42
C HIS A 262 -4.86 -4.57 7.20
N ASN A 263 -4.90 -4.83 8.51
CA ASN A 263 -5.77 -4.13 9.46
C ASN A 263 -4.96 -3.01 10.14
N PHE A 264 -5.25 -1.76 9.84
CA PHE A 264 -4.61 -0.60 10.45
C PHE A 264 -5.23 -0.21 11.79
N GLY A 265 -6.37 -0.81 12.14
CA GLY A 265 -7.07 -0.58 13.42
C GLY A 265 -6.44 -1.33 14.59
N ASP A 266 -6.80 -0.91 15.79
CA ASP A 266 -6.36 -1.49 17.07
C ASP A 266 -7.26 -2.64 17.55
N GLU A 267 -8.34 -2.94 16.80
CA GLU A 267 -9.28 -4.03 17.11
C GLU A 267 -9.18 -5.16 16.08
N PRO A 268 -9.41 -6.42 16.48
CA PRO A 268 -9.43 -7.53 15.53
C PRO A 268 -10.66 -7.45 14.64
N VAL A 269 -10.49 -7.71 13.36
CA VAL A 269 -11.59 -7.80 12.39
C VAL A 269 -11.81 -9.26 12.04
N LYS A 270 -13.02 -9.76 12.31
CA LYS A 270 -13.43 -11.13 12.00
C LYS A 270 -14.29 -11.17 10.76
N GLU A 271 -14.16 -12.26 10.00
CA GLU A 271 -14.98 -12.53 8.83
C GLU A 271 -15.00 -11.40 7.78
N LEU A 272 -13.86 -10.70 7.62
CA LEU A 272 -13.72 -9.68 6.59
C LEU A 272 -13.97 -10.31 5.22
N GLN A 273 -14.99 -9.85 4.51
CA GLN A 273 -15.33 -10.37 3.20
C GLN A 273 -14.35 -9.84 2.15
N VAL A 274 -13.74 -10.76 1.41
CA VAL A 274 -12.82 -10.48 0.31
C VAL A 274 -13.43 -11.02 -0.97
N THR A 275 -13.63 -10.16 -1.97
CA THR A 275 -14.21 -10.52 -3.27
C THR A 275 -13.17 -10.34 -4.37
N MET A 276 -12.93 -11.40 -5.14
CA MET A 276 -12.12 -11.35 -6.35
C MET A 276 -13.01 -11.04 -7.56
N LEU A 277 -12.59 -10.09 -8.37
CA LEU A 277 -13.26 -9.70 -9.62
C LEU A 277 -12.33 -9.96 -10.81
N VAL A 278 -12.91 -10.40 -11.91
CA VAL A 278 -12.27 -10.53 -13.23
C VAL A 278 -13.11 -9.76 -14.20
N ASP A 279 -12.51 -8.81 -14.90
CA ASP A 279 -13.19 -7.93 -15.89
C ASP A 279 -14.46 -7.28 -15.33
N GLY A 280 -14.42 -6.90 -14.06
CA GLY A 280 -15.53 -6.27 -13.34
C GLY A 280 -16.56 -7.22 -12.76
N GLN A 281 -16.50 -8.53 -13.07
CA GLN A 281 -17.42 -9.54 -12.54
C GLN A 281 -16.84 -10.24 -11.31
N ALA A 282 -17.65 -10.40 -10.26
CA ALA A 282 -17.26 -11.13 -9.06
C ALA A 282 -17.21 -12.64 -9.34
N VAL A 283 -16.02 -13.23 -9.28
CA VAL A 283 -15.78 -14.65 -9.58
C VAL A 283 -15.53 -15.52 -8.36
N ALA A 284 -15.04 -14.94 -7.27
CA ALA A 284 -14.80 -15.66 -6.03
C ALA A 284 -14.98 -14.75 -4.81
N LYS A 285 -15.39 -15.35 -3.70
CA LYS A 285 -15.54 -14.68 -2.42
C LYS A 285 -14.87 -15.52 -1.33
N GLY A 286 -14.39 -14.89 -0.27
CA GLY A 286 -13.83 -15.56 0.88
C GLY A 286 -13.85 -14.66 2.11
N LEU A 287 -13.61 -15.26 3.26
CA LEU A 287 -13.53 -14.57 4.54
C LEU A 287 -12.11 -14.63 5.06
N VAL A 288 -11.68 -13.61 5.79
CA VAL A 288 -10.36 -13.52 6.42
C VAL A 288 -10.50 -12.86 7.78
N ASP A 289 -9.83 -13.41 8.78
CA ASP A 289 -9.68 -12.78 10.09
C ASP A 289 -8.36 -12.03 10.14
N LEU A 290 -8.41 -10.78 10.59
CA LEU A 290 -7.24 -9.92 10.75
C LEU A 290 -7.07 -9.55 12.23
N GLN A 291 -5.87 -9.78 12.77
CA GLN A 291 -5.51 -9.33 14.10
C GLN A 291 -5.34 -7.79 14.12
N PRO A 292 -5.36 -7.16 15.30
CA PRO A 292 -5.04 -5.74 15.43
C PRO A 292 -3.67 -5.45 14.81
N ARG A 293 -3.59 -4.45 13.93
CA ARG A 293 -2.38 -4.07 13.19
C ARG A 293 -1.70 -5.23 12.45
N GLY A 294 -2.48 -6.28 12.15
CA GLY A 294 -2.01 -7.53 11.56
C GLY A 294 -2.21 -7.58 10.06
N GLN A 295 -1.48 -8.52 9.45
CA GLN A 295 -1.53 -8.81 8.02
C GLN A 295 -2.02 -10.24 7.78
N ALA A 296 -2.67 -10.45 6.63
CA ALA A 296 -3.00 -11.79 6.13
C ALA A 296 -2.94 -11.83 4.60
N ILE A 297 -2.64 -12.99 4.05
CA ILE A 297 -2.64 -13.21 2.60
C ILE A 297 -3.84 -14.07 2.23
N LYS A 298 -4.75 -13.49 1.43
CA LYS A 298 -5.83 -14.24 0.81
C LYS A 298 -5.41 -14.73 -0.57
N ARG A 299 -5.59 -16.04 -0.80
CA ARG A 299 -5.27 -16.68 -2.08
C ARG A 299 -6.55 -17.11 -2.78
N PHE A 300 -6.63 -16.82 -4.07
CA PHE A 300 -7.65 -17.30 -4.98
C PHE A 300 -6.99 -18.01 -6.15
N ILE A 301 -7.66 -19.02 -6.72
CA ILE A 301 -7.25 -19.66 -7.97
C ILE A 301 -8.44 -19.52 -8.92
N HIS A 302 -8.17 -19.08 -10.13
CA HIS A 302 -9.21 -18.89 -11.14
C HIS A 302 -8.66 -19.23 -12.53
N ILE A 303 -9.52 -19.78 -13.38
CA ILE A 303 -9.20 -20.09 -14.79
C ILE A 303 -9.76 -18.96 -15.62
N LEU A 304 -8.89 -18.17 -16.25
CA LEU A 304 -9.27 -17.03 -17.07
C LEU A 304 -9.88 -17.54 -18.40
N GLN A 305 -11.00 -16.95 -18.79
CA GLN A 305 -11.65 -17.26 -20.06
C GLN A 305 -10.96 -16.53 -21.20
N PRO A 306 -10.83 -17.14 -22.40
CA PRO A 306 -10.28 -16.40 -23.54
C PRO A 306 -11.18 -15.20 -23.88
N THR A 307 -10.59 -14.03 -24.01
CA THR A 307 -11.32 -12.86 -24.48
C THR A 307 -11.55 -12.99 -25.99
N PRO A 308 -12.78 -12.86 -26.51
CA PRO A 308 -12.98 -12.83 -27.95
C PRO A 308 -12.24 -11.63 -28.55
N SER A 309 -11.33 -11.89 -29.49
CA SER A 309 -10.60 -10.82 -30.18
C SER A 309 -11.58 -9.96 -31.01
N PRO A 310 -11.51 -8.64 -30.93
CA PRO A 310 -12.43 -7.75 -31.69
C PRO A 310 -12.10 -7.63 -33.19
N THR A 311 -11.30 -8.54 -33.75
CA THR A 311 -10.97 -8.49 -35.17
C THR A 311 -11.93 -9.37 -35.98
N GLN A 312 -13.16 -8.96 -36.10
CA GLN A 312 -14.04 -9.44 -37.17
C GLN A 312 -14.08 -8.38 -38.28
N THR A 313 -13.42 -8.62 -39.38
CA THR A 313 -13.71 -7.99 -40.65
C THR A 313 -15.07 -8.57 -41.12
N PRO A 314 -16.11 -7.77 -41.43
CA PRO A 314 -17.38 -8.30 -41.86
C PRO A 314 -17.23 -8.86 -43.29
N GLY A 315 -17.41 -10.17 -43.46
CA GLY A 315 -17.68 -10.67 -44.79
C GLY A 315 -17.06 -11.98 -45.23
N THR A 316 -16.90 -13.01 -44.37
CA THR A 316 -16.88 -14.42 -44.91
C THR A 316 -17.19 -15.36 -43.76
N GLY A 317 -18.18 -16.21 -43.98
CA GLY A 317 -18.70 -17.15 -42.99
C GLY A 317 -17.65 -18.17 -42.54
N GLU A 318 -17.86 -18.65 -41.31
CA GLU A 318 -17.11 -19.70 -40.61
C GLU A 318 -15.67 -19.29 -40.24
N SER A 319 -15.55 -18.48 -39.19
CA SER A 319 -14.29 -18.27 -38.51
C SER A 319 -14.30 -19.09 -37.22
N GLN A 320 -13.60 -20.19 -37.21
CA GLN A 320 -13.18 -20.86 -35.96
C GLN A 320 -12.16 -19.93 -35.30
N THR A 321 -12.62 -19.18 -34.32
CA THR A 321 -11.79 -18.26 -33.54
C THR A 321 -10.75 -19.05 -32.76
N ALA A 322 -9.49 -18.91 -33.15
CA ALA A 322 -8.37 -19.30 -32.29
C ALA A 322 -8.50 -18.57 -30.94
N PRO A 323 -8.25 -19.22 -29.81
CA PRO A 323 -8.29 -18.59 -28.52
C PRO A 323 -7.17 -17.54 -28.45
N SER A 324 -7.52 -16.27 -28.63
CA SER A 324 -6.58 -15.18 -28.57
C SER A 324 -6.09 -14.94 -27.13
N ALA A 325 -4.81 -14.63 -27.02
CA ALA A 325 -4.24 -14.03 -25.83
C ALA A 325 -5.13 -12.87 -25.39
N GLY A 326 -5.52 -12.85 -24.14
CA GLY A 326 -6.44 -11.84 -23.60
C GLY A 326 -5.83 -11.10 -22.43
N LEU A 327 -5.94 -9.78 -22.45
CA LEU A 327 -5.61 -8.96 -21.32
C LEU A 327 -6.80 -8.91 -20.37
N HIS A 328 -6.63 -9.45 -19.16
CA HIS A 328 -7.65 -9.45 -18.12
C HIS A 328 -7.36 -8.41 -17.05
N HIS A 329 -8.41 -7.82 -16.54
CA HIS A 329 -8.37 -6.91 -15.42
C HIS A 329 -8.84 -7.62 -14.16
N LEU A 330 -7.88 -7.94 -13.28
CA LEU A 330 -8.16 -8.52 -11.99
C LEU A 330 -8.33 -7.42 -10.94
N ALA A 331 -9.25 -7.60 -10.01
CA ALA A 331 -9.35 -6.77 -8.83
C ALA A 331 -9.68 -7.61 -7.60
N VAL A 332 -9.19 -7.17 -6.45
CA VAL A 332 -9.64 -7.69 -5.16
C VAL A 332 -10.24 -6.54 -4.38
N ARG A 333 -11.43 -6.77 -3.84
CA ARG A 333 -12.20 -5.79 -3.10
C ARG A 333 -12.62 -6.35 -1.74
N LEU A 334 -12.44 -5.54 -0.70
CA LEU A 334 -12.93 -5.79 0.64
C LEU A 334 -14.39 -5.34 0.80
N SER A 335 -15.04 -5.73 1.90
CA SER A 335 -16.27 -5.07 2.33
C SER A 335 -15.99 -3.60 2.62
N PRO A 336 -16.93 -2.69 2.28
CA PRO A 336 -16.73 -1.25 2.47
C PRO A 336 -16.47 -0.89 3.93
N ASP A 337 -15.52 -0.01 4.17
CA ASP A 337 -15.27 0.64 5.45
C ASP A 337 -15.25 2.17 5.31
N ALA A 338 -14.61 2.88 6.23
CA ALA A 338 -14.59 4.34 6.23
C ALA A 338 -13.57 4.95 5.25
N LEU A 339 -12.68 4.15 4.64
CA LEU A 339 -11.74 4.58 3.61
C LEU A 339 -11.88 3.69 2.36
N ASP A 340 -12.91 3.95 1.58
CA ASP A 340 -13.26 3.13 0.41
C ASP A 340 -12.14 3.05 -0.66
N ALA A 341 -11.23 4.02 -0.65
CA ALA A 341 -10.21 4.17 -1.67
C ALA A 341 -9.10 3.09 -1.62
N ASP A 342 -8.82 2.45 -0.47
CA ASP A 342 -7.85 1.38 -0.29
C ASP A 342 -8.48 -0.01 -0.13
N ASN A 343 -9.82 -0.07 -0.15
CA ASN A 343 -10.59 -1.31 -0.12
C ASN A 343 -10.47 -2.13 -1.40
N GLN A 344 -9.94 -1.56 -2.47
CA GLN A 344 -9.83 -2.25 -3.76
C GLN A 344 -8.47 -2.01 -4.41
N ARG A 345 -7.88 -3.09 -4.93
CA ARG A 345 -6.66 -3.03 -5.71
C ARG A 345 -6.82 -3.76 -7.04
N HIS A 346 -6.15 -3.25 -8.06
CA HIS A 346 -6.29 -3.69 -9.44
C HIS A 346 -4.96 -4.21 -9.98
N LEU A 347 -5.04 -5.21 -10.84
CA LEU A 347 -3.90 -5.80 -11.52
C LEU A 347 -4.29 -6.17 -12.95
N ARG A 348 -3.42 -5.91 -13.91
CA ARG A 348 -3.57 -6.40 -15.29
C ARG A 348 -2.77 -7.67 -15.45
N VAL A 349 -3.40 -8.70 -15.99
CA VAL A 349 -2.78 -10.00 -16.27
C VAL A 349 -2.95 -10.30 -17.75
N ASP A 350 -1.82 -10.55 -18.40
CA ASP A 350 -1.80 -11.03 -19.77
C ASP A 350 -1.83 -12.56 -19.75
N VAL A 351 -2.87 -13.15 -20.31
CA VAL A 351 -2.98 -14.60 -20.47
C VAL A 351 -2.31 -14.95 -21.79
N GLN A 352 -1.12 -15.51 -21.71
CA GLN A 352 -0.45 -16.01 -22.89
C GLN A 352 -1.30 -17.08 -23.57
N ALA A 353 -1.49 -16.95 -24.87
CA ALA A 353 -2.12 -18.00 -25.67
C ALA A 353 -1.31 -19.30 -25.54
N VAL A 354 -2.02 -20.42 -25.48
CA VAL A 354 -1.37 -21.72 -25.63
C VAL A 354 -0.84 -21.80 -27.05
N LEU A 355 0.48 -21.87 -27.20
CA LEU A 355 1.11 -22.04 -28.51
C LEU A 355 0.82 -23.43 -29.04
N ARG A 356 0.15 -23.50 -30.17
CA ARG A 356 -0.13 -24.77 -30.87
C ARG A 356 0.93 -25.02 -31.92
N VAL A 357 1.68 -26.09 -31.76
CA VAL A 357 2.76 -26.45 -32.67
C VAL A 357 2.40 -27.75 -33.37
N LEU A 358 2.38 -27.71 -34.70
CA LEU A 358 2.24 -28.90 -35.53
C LEU A 358 3.63 -29.46 -35.87
N VAL A 359 3.87 -30.72 -35.50
CA VAL A 359 5.05 -31.47 -35.92
C VAL A 359 4.67 -32.36 -37.10
N LEU A 360 5.20 -32.08 -38.28
CA LEU A 360 5.05 -32.87 -39.47
C LEU A 360 6.22 -33.83 -39.61
N ASP A 361 5.94 -35.10 -39.36
CA ASP A 361 6.94 -36.17 -39.46
C ASP A 361 7.03 -36.69 -40.88
N GLY A 362 8.21 -36.53 -41.49
CA GLY A 362 8.49 -36.95 -42.87
C GLY A 362 8.96 -38.43 -42.97
N ASP A 363 9.34 -39.03 -41.87
CA ASP A 363 9.86 -40.43 -41.84
C ASP A 363 9.46 -41.14 -40.56
N PRO A 364 8.14 -41.37 -40.35
CA PRO A 364 7.65 -41.97 -39.11
C PRO A 364 8.21 -43.39 -38.94
N ARG A 365 8.87 -43.64 -37.79
CA ARG A 365 9.55 -44.91 -37.51
C ARG A 365 8.88 -45.66 -36.36
N ASN A 366 8.84 -47.00 -36.48
CA ASN A 366 8.22 -47.86 -35.45
C ASN A 366 8.96 -47.85 -34.09
N LEU A 367 10.27 -47.56 -34.11
CA LEU A 367 11.07 -47.47 -32.90
C LEU A 367 11.25 -45.98 -32.52
N ARG A 368 10.69 -45.63 -31.37
CA ARG A 368 10.73 -44.22 -30.87
C ARG A 368 12.12 -43.59 -30.84
N ARG A 369 13.16 -44.36 -30.53
CA ARG A 369 14.56 -43.89 -30.50
C ARG A 369 15.14 -43.52 -31.87
N ASP A 370 14.52 -44.01 -32.93
CA ASP A 370 14.99 -43.79 -34.30
C ASP A 370 14.11 -42.77 -35.05
N ASP A 371 13.12 -42.18 -34.33
CA ASP A 371 12.14 -41.25 -34.82
C ASP A 371 12.50 -39.81 -34.36
N GLU A 372 12.71 -38.90 -35.29
CA GLU A 372 13.08 -37.52 -35.00
C GLU A 372 11.96 -36.75 -34.29
N ALA A 373 10.69 -37.08 -34.58
CA ALA A 373 9.54 -36.43 -33.94
C ALA A 373 9.52 -36.69 -32.44
N TYR A 374 9.92 -37.90 -32.01
CA TYR A 374 10.01 -38.25 -30.60
C TYR A 374 10.96 -37.33 -29.82
N TYR A 375 12.12 -36.98 -30.37
CA TYR A 375 13.09 -36.11 -29.70
C TYR A 375 12.59 -34.67 -29.64
N ILE A 376 11.90 -34.19 -30.65
CA ILE A 376 11.28 -32.86 -30.64
C ILE A 376 10.15 -32.80 -29.61
N GLU A 377 9.31 -33.86 -29.55
CA GLU A 377 8.27 -33.96 -28.51
C GLU A 377 8.85 -33.93 -27.10
N MET A 378 9.91 -34.70 -26.86
CA MET A 378 10.58 -34.74 -25.55
C MET A 378 11.26 -33.40 -25.21
N ALA A 379 11.84 -32.71 -26.20
CA ALA A 379 12.49 -31.44 -26.00
C ALA A 379 11.49 -30.32 -25.69
N LEU A 380 10.34 -30.31 -26.34
CA LEU A 380 9.29 -29.30 -26.17
C LEU A 380 8.32 -29.61 -25.02
N ARG A 381 8.27 -30.88 -24.56
CA ARG A 381 7.51 -31.32 -23.37
C ARG A 381 8.45 -31.96 -22.33
N PRO A 382 9.30 -31.16 -21.64
CA PRO A 382 10.27 -31.71 -20.71
C PRO A 382 9.67 -32.35 -19.44
N SER A 383 8.37 -32.20 -19.20
CA SER A 383 7.67 -32.85 -18.09
C SER A 383 6.34 -33.45 -18.55
N GLU A 384 5.99 -34.61 -18.00
CA GLU A 384 4.66 -35.25 -18.19
C GLU A 384 3.52 -34.46 -17.54
N ARG A 385 3.84 -33.40 -16.80
CA ARG A 385 2.83 -32.48 -16.25
C ARG A 385 2.37 -31.55 -17.36
N ASP A 386 1.08 -31.49 -17.54
CA ASP A 386 0.33 -30.70 -18.54
C ASP A 386 0.50 -29.16 -18.38
N ASP A 387 1.66 -28.75 -17.88
CA ASP A 387 2.01 -27.38 -17.49
C ASP A 387 2.65 -26.58 -18.62
N SER A 388 2.84 -27.19 -19.80
CA SER A 388 3.44 -26.50 -20.92
C SER A 388 2.41 -25.61 -21.62
N GLN A 389 2.76 -24.34 -21.81
CA GLN A 389 2.03 -23.42 -22.69
C GLN A 389 2.11 -23.83 -24.16
N LEU A 390 2.59 -25.05 -24.44
CA LEU A 390 2.78 -25.63 -25.77
C LEU A 390 1.84 -26.83 -25.93
N GLN A 391 0.97 -26.75 -26.93
CA GLN A 391 0.17 -27.88 -27.39
C GLN A 391 0.81 -28.44 -28.66
N LEU A 392 1.43 -29.63 -28.54
CA LEU A 392 2.02 -30.30 -29.66
C LEU A 392 1.03 -31.25 -30.30
N VAL A 393 0.91 -31.20 -31.62
CA VAL A 393 0.17 -32.12 -32.44
C VAL A 393 1.14 -32.71 -33.46
N THR A 394 1.40 -34.02 -33.40
CA THR A 394 2.27 -34.73 -34.36
C THR A 394 1.40 -35.38 -35.43
N ARG A 395 1.73 -35.18 -36.68
CA ARG A 395 1.11 -35.82 -37.84
C ARG A 395 2.16 -36.34 -38.80
N SER A 396 1.89 -37.48 -39.39
CA SER A 396 2.64 -37.96 -40.53
C SER A 396 2.31 -37.16 -41.79
N LEU A 397 3.24 -36.99 -42.70
CA LEU A 397 2.99 -36.36 -44.01
C LEU A 397 1.87 -37.06 -44.79
N ASP A 398 1.65 -38.34 -44.53
CA ASP A 398 0.57 -39.13 -45.18
C ASP A 398 -0.83 -38.65 -44.79
N GLU A 399 -1.00 -38.08 -43.63
CA GLU A 399 -2.27 -37.52 -43.13
C GLU A 399 -2.61 -36.16 -43.76
N GLY A 400 -1.63 -35.54 -44.45
CA GLY A 400 -1.77 -34.21 -45.06
C GLY A 400 -1.68 -33.07 -44.06
N LEU A 401 -1.67 -31.83 -44.56
CA LEU A 401 -1.51 -30.62 -43.74
C LEU A 401 -2.71 -30.32 -42.84
N GLY A 402 -3.91 -30.63 -43.32
CA GLY A 402 -5.14 -30.10 -42.70
C GLY A 402 -5.18 -28.54 -42.70
N SER A 403 -5.90 -27.96 -41.76
CA SER A 403 -5.91 -26.51 -41.57
C SER A 403 -4.70 -26.08 -40.76
N LEU A 404 -3.79 -25.31 -41.35
CA LEU A 404 -2.62 -24.72 -40.67
C LEU A 404 -3.00 -23.47 -39.87
N ALA A 405 -4.15 -22.88 -40.11
CA ALA A 405 -4.59 -21.66 -39.40
C ALA A 405 -4.78 -21.84 -37.89
N GLU A 406 -4.84 -23.09 -37.43
CA GLU A 406 -4.96 -23.43 -36.01
C GLU A 406 -3.64 -23.48 -35.27
N PHE A 407 -2.51 -23.44 -35.96
CA PHE A 407 -1.18 -23.59 -35.39
C PHE A 407 -0.38 -22.28 -35.47
N ASP A 408 0.38 -21.99 -34.43
CA ASP A 408 1.26 -20.84 -34.35
C ASP A 408 2.63 -21.12 -34.96
N ALA A 409 3.03 -22.39 -34.93
CA ALA A 409 4.27 -22.84 -35.56
C ALA A 409 4.11 -24.25 -36.15
N VAL A 410 4.87 -24.52 -37.23
CA VAL A 410 4.97 -25.83 -37.88
C VAL A 410 6.44 -26.25 -37.84
N VAL A 411 6.68 -27.50 -37.43
CA VAL A 411 8.00 -28.16 -37.46
C VAL A 411 7.95 -29.26 -38.53
N LEU A 412 8.70 -29.12 -39.60
CA LEU A 412 8.82 -30.11 -40.65
C LEU A 412 10.08 -30.91 -40.44
N LEU A 413 9.97 -32.23 -40.25
CA LEU A 413 11.08 -33.11 -39.91
C LEU A 413 11.35 -34.10 -41.05
N ASN A 414 12.61 -34.22 -41.48
CA ASN A 414 13.14 -35.29 -42.35
C ASN A 414 12.25 -35.67 -43.56
N ALA A 415 11.61 -34.69 -44.17
CA ALA A 415 10.67 -34.89 -45.28
C ALA A 415 11.35 -35.03 -46.62
N LYS A 416 10.86 -35.91 -47.51
CA LYS A 416 11.35 -36.00 -48.90
C LYS A 416 10.74 -34.88 -49.76
N ALA A 417 11.59 -34.11 -50.44
CA ALA A 417 11.16 -32.99 -51.31
C ALA A 417 10.12 -33.43 -52.36
N GLN A 418 10.27 -34.64 -52.93
CA GLN A 418 9.33 -35.14 -53.90
C GLN A 418 7.94 -35.40 -53.31
N GLU A 419 7.85 -35.79 -52.04
CA GLU A 419 6.57 -36.03 -51.34
C GLU A 419 5.87 -34.72 -51.04
N LEU A 420 6.65 -33.72 -50.59
CA LEU A 420 6.16 -32.36 -50.33
C LEU A 420 5.49 -31.78 -51.61
N SER A 421 6.20 -31.88 -52.77
CA SER A 421 5.70 -31.37 -54.03
C SER A 421 4.51 -32.17 -54.58
N ARG A 422 4.57 -33.50 -54.53
CA ARG A 422 3.49 -34.35 -55.01
C ARG A 422 2.17 -34.12 -54.30
N ARG A 423 2.22 -33.75 -52.98
CA ARG A 423 1.07 -33.48 -52.14
C ARG A 423 0.68 -32.00 -52.04
N GLY A 424 1.48 -31.11 -52.67
CA GLY A 424 1.25 -29.67 -52.58
C GLY A 424 1.49 -29.07 -51.20
N ILE A 425 2.27 -29.77 -50.34
CA ILE A 425 2.57 -29.35 -48.97
C ILE A 425 3.43 -28.09 -48.95
N GLU A 426 4.40 -28.01 -49.87
CA GLU A 426 5.26 -26.81 -50.03
C GLU A 426 4.46 -25.54 -50.24
N ARG A 427 3.40 -25.61 -51.03
CA ARG A 427 2.52 -24.45 -51.28
C ARG A 427 1.72 -24.08 -50.05
N GLY A 428 1.20 -25.04 -49.32
CA GLY A 428 0.48 -24.81 -48.07
C GLY A 428 1.36 -24.19 -47.01
N LEU A 429 2.60 -24.67 -46.87
CA LEU A 429 3.59 -24.10 -45.96
C LEU A 429 3.99 -22.67 -46.38
N TYR A 430 4.14 -22.42 -47.68
CA TYR A 430 4.43 -21.08 -48.17
C TYR A 430 3.34 -20.06 -47.83
N GLU A 431 2.08 -20.37 -48.10
CA GLU A 431 0.97 -19.50 -47.76
C GLU A 431 0.84 -19.31 -46.21
N TYR A 432 1.13 -20.36 -45.46
CA TYR A 432 1.15 -20.28 -43.99
C TYR A 432 2.24 -19.30 -43.46
N VAL A 433 3.48 -19.44 -43.94
CA VAL A 433 4.58 -18.55 -43.55
C VAL A 433 4.34 -17.11 -44.04
N LYS A 434 3.81 -16.93 -45.26
CA LYS A 434 3.43 -15.63 -45.80
C LYS A 434 2.30 -14.98 -44.97
N GLY A 435 1.45 -15.80 -44.39
CA GLY A 435 0.38 -15.36 -43.44
C GLY A 435 0.91 -15.01 -42.03
N GLY A 436 2.23 -15.16 -41.76
CA GLY A 436 2.87 -14.85 -40.48
C GLY A 436 3.09 -16.09 -39.58
N GLY A 437 2.85 -17.31 -40.06
CA GLY A 437 3.13 -18.55 -39.33
C GLY A 437 4.62 -18.84 -39.23
N GLY A 438 5.03 -19.44 -38.09
CA GLY A 438 6.42 -19.87 -37.85
C GLY A 438 6.69 -21.23 -38.51
N LEU A 439 7.83 -21.39 -39.22
CA LEU A 439 8.26 -22.66 -39.80
C LEU A 439 9.68 -23.02 -39.34
N LEU A 440 9.83 -24.20 -38.76
CA LEU A 440 11.13 -24.82 -38.47
C LEU A 440 11.30 -26.05 -39.36
N ILE A 441 12.44 -26.15 -40.10
CA ILE A 441 12.75 -27.28 -40.93
C ILE A 441 13.90 -28.08 -40.29
N GLY A 442 13.63 -29.29 -39.85
CA GLY A 442 14.63 -30.25 -39.38
C GLY A 442 15.11 -31.10 -40.56
N LEU A 443 16.43 -31.06 -40.83
CA LEU A 443 17.04 -31.85 -41.87
C LEU A 443 17.40 -33.23 -41.32
N GLY A 444 17.24 -34.27 -42.18
CA GLY A 444 17.56 -35.65 -41.82
C GLY A 444 18.10 -36.44 -43.02
N ASP A 445 18.07 -37.79 -42.92
CA ASP A 445 18.65 -38.67 -43.93
C ASP A 445 17.89 -38.71 -45.26
N ASN A 446 16.63 -38.28 -45.25
CA ASN A 446 15.78 -38.24 -46.45
C ASN A 446 15.89 -36.92 -47.22
N VAL A 447 16.72 -35.98 -46.76
CA VAL A 447 16.87 -34.64 -47.38
C VAL A 447 17.89 -34.73 -48.52
N ASP A 448 17.41 -34.50 -49.73
CA ASP A 448 18.20 -34.25 -50.92
C ASP A 448 18.36 -32.73 -51.09
N VAL A 449 19.58 -32.27 -51.03
CA VAL A 449 19.94 -30.82 -51.04
C VAL A 449 19.46 -30.11 -52.30
N GLU A 450 19.66 -30.75 -53.48
CA GLU A 450 19.26 -30.13 -54.72
C GLU A 450 17.73 -30.08 -54.89
N ALA A 451 17.07 -31.16 -54.47
CA ALA A 451 15.62 -31.22 -54.49
C ALA A 451 14.99 -30.21 -53.50
N TYR A 452 15.55 -30.09 -52.29
CA TYR A 452 15.11 -29.07 -51.29
C TYR A 452 15.25 -27.66 -51.81
N ASN A 453 16.41 -27.32 -52.38
CA ASN A 453 16.68 -26.00 -52.93
C ASN A 453 15.73 -25.62 -54.09
N ARG A 454 15.21 -26.62 -54.78
CA ARG A 454 14.25 -26.42 -55.87
C ARG A 454 12.81 -26.31 -55.35
N VAL A 455 12.41 -27.22 -54.46
CA VAL A 455 11.01 -27.32 -53.99
C VAL A 455 10.68 -26.29 -52.90
N LEU A 456 11.63 -26.02 -51.99
CA LEU A 456 11.45 -25.12 -50.89
C LEU A 456 12.19 -23.77 -51.07
N ALA A 457 12.55 -23.41 -52.28
CA ALA A 457 13.37 -22.21 -52.59
C ALA A 457 12.80 -20.93 -51.93
N GLU A 458 11.49 -20.77 -51.87
CA GLU A 458 10.81 -19.60 -51.31
C GLU A 458 10.67 -19.64 -49.78
N LEU A 459 10.88 -20.82 -49.15
CA LEU A 459 10.79 -21.03 -47.72
C LEU A 459 12.14 -21.06 -47.01
N LEU A 460 13.21 -21.36 -47.76
CA LEU A 460 14.56 -21.39 -47.21
C LEU A 460 15.17 -20.00 -47.14
N PRO A 461 15.72 -19.58 -46.00
CA PRO A 461 16.36 -18.25 -45.86
C PRO A 461 17.62 -18.11 -46.75
N GLN A 462 18.24 -19.26 -47.09
CA GLN A 462 19.36 -19.37 -48.06
C GLN A 462 19.41 -20.80 -48.62
N PRO A 463 19.98 -21.02 -49.83
CA PRO A 463 20.12 -22.35 -50.36
C PRO A 463 20.96 -23.25 -49.45
N LEU A 464 20.53 -24.51 -49.31
CA LEU A 464 21.30 -25.52 -48.61
C LEU A 464 22.55 -25.87 -49.44
N VAL A 465 23.67 -26.11 -48.76
CA VAL A 465 24.93 -26.55 -49.36
C VAL A 465 25.26 -27.91 -48.78
N GLU A 466 25.74 -28.84 -49.64
CA GLU A 466 26.23 -30.12 -49.17
C GLU A 466 27.36 -29.93 -48.16
N GLY A 467 27.04 -30.20 -46.89
CA GLY A 467 28.00 -30.15 -45.79
C GLY A 467 28.89 -31.38 -45.80
N GLN A 468 30.22 -31.20 -45.71
CA GLN A 468 31.09 -32.29 -45.36
C GLN A 468 30.66 -32.85 -44.00
N ARG A 469 30.21 -34.15 -43.97
CA ARG A 469 29.96 -34.86 -42.72
C ARG A 469 31.27 -34.92 -41.92
N ARG A 470 31.48 -33.99 -41.00
CA ARG A 470 32.51 -34.13 -39.96
C ARG A 470 32.00 -35.16 -38.98
N ARG A 471 32.47 -36.41 -39.07
CA ARG A 471 32.37 -37.39 -37.97
C ARG A 471 33.12 -36.74 -36.80
N LEU A 472 32.40 -36.40 -35.75
CA LEU A 472 32.99 -36.10 -34.44
C LEU A 472 33.68 -37.40 -33.99
N PRO A 473 34.99 -37.42 -33.70
CA PRO A 473 35.64 -38.60 -33.20
C PRO A 473 35.14 -38.89 -31.80
N GLY A 474 34.52 -40.05 -31.64
CA GLY A 474 34.31 -40.70 -30.35
C GLY A 474 33.14 -40.16 -29.52
N VAL A 475 31.94 -40.63 -29.81
CA VAL A 475 30.88 -40.94 -28.82
C VAL A 475 30.44 -42.35 -29.14
#